data_ecf924a640e76e1ca06254737456fd81
#
_entry.id   ecf924a640e76e1ca06254737456fd81
#
_cell.length_a   1.000
_cell.length_b   1.000
_cell.length_c   1.000
_cell.angle_alpha   90.00
_cell.angle_beta   90.00
_cell.angle_gamma   90.00
#
_symmetry.space_group_name_H-M   'P 1'
#
loop_
_entity.id
_entity.type
_entity.pdbx_description
1 polymer ?
#
loop_
_entity_poly.entity_id
_entity_poly.type
_entity_poly.pdbx_seq_one_letter_code
_entity_poly.pdbx_strand_id
1 'polypeptide(L)'
;MSSHFIDVETIAHPHLAEWLSAADIKPAGNLKDPLKIAADIAEKLQKRQDEAALDGKLNRIVCWGERDDAGNDFTVVLLNEDDERDCLTRFWRRYDTALDTYVGFNLLSFDVNVIIMRSWLLGVTPSITEVSQYRDRTGRFIDLRAMLCQGDKFAHGSLSWWCTRFGIQVPDPTTGGDVAAMWAAQDYQGIVAHCQADLLRTDALYGRLHRPAVRPEASDDLV
;
A
#
# COMPACT_ATOMS: atom_id res chain seq x y z
N MET A 1 23.46 -2.87 -4.64
CA MET A 1 22.00 -2.61 -4.72
C MET A 1 21.34 -3.60 -3.79
N SER A 2 20.64 -3.12 -2.78
CA SER A 2 19.83 -3.93 -1.87
C SER A 2 18.37 -3.84 -2.28
N SER A 3 17.60 -4.91 -2.03
CA SER A 3 16.16 -4.88 -2.17
C SER A 3 15.52 -4.57 -0.82
N HIS A 4 14.58 -3.63 -0.82
CA HIS A 4 13.79 -3.25 0.34
C HIS A 4 12.33 -3.51 0.04
N PHE A 5 11.72 -4.35 0.83
CA PHE A 5 10.28 -4.59 0.82
C PHE A 5 9.64 -3.49 1.65
N ILE A 6 8.69 -2.77 1.09
CA ILE A 6 8.01 -1.66 1.77
C ILE A 6 6.50 -1.85 1.73
N ASP A 7 5.86 -1.41 2.78
CA ASP A 7 4.42 -1.43 2.96
C ASP A 7 4.00 -0.28 3.88
N VAL A 8 2.84 0.36 3.60
CA VAL A 8 2.30 1.43 4.42
C VAL A 8 0.86 1.19 4.77
N GLU A 9 0.53 1.34 6.06
CA GLU A 9 -0.85 1.31 6.53
C GLU A 9 -1.40 2.71 6.65
N THR A 10 -2.64 2.87 6.22
CA THR A 10 -3.31 4.18 6.18
C THR A 10 -4.67 4.15 6.83
N ILE A 11 -5.08 5.31 7.34
CA ILE A 11 -6.45 5.56 7.79
C ILE A 11 -6.99 6.82 7.11
N ALA A 12 -8.31 7.01 7.12
CA ALA A 12 -8.89 8.29 6.78
C ALA A 12 -8.31 9.39 7.69
N HIS A 13 -7.98 10.54 7.12
CA HIS A 13 -7.39 11.64 7.89
C HIS A 13 -8.38 12.14 8.95
N PRO A 14 -7.94 12.44 10.19
CA PRO A 14 -8.82 12.91 11.25
C PRO A 14 -9.63 14.17 10.90
N HIS A 15 -9.07 15.05 10.06
CA HIS A 15 -9.71 16.27 9.56
C HIS A 15 -10.50 16.08 8.27
N LEU A 16 -10.82 14.84 7.87
CA LEU A 16 -11.52 14.54 6.62
C LEU A 16 -12.81 15.37 6.44
N ALA A 17 -13.58 15.56 7.51
CA ALA A 17 -14.82 16.31 7.48
C ALA A 17 -14.65 17.81 7.13
N GLU A 18 -13.45 18.36 7.30
CA GLU A 18 -13.13 19.74 6.94
C GLU A 18 -12.88 19.88 5.42
N TRP A 19 -12.46 18.80 4.78
CA TRP A 19 -12.03 18.81 3.37
C TRP A 19 -13.00 18.12 2.42
N LEU A 20 -13.93 17.34 2.95
CA LEU A 20 -14.89 16.57 2.17
C LEU A 20 -16.30 16.76 2.72
N SER A 21 -17.10 17.49 1.96
CA SER A 21 -18.49 17.83 2.29
C SER A 21 -19.44 17.49 1.15
N ALA A 22 -20.73 17.59 1.39
CA ALA A 22 -21.76 17.42 0.36
C ALA A 22 -21.59 18.40 -0.83
N ALA A 23 -20.99 19.59 -0.60
CA ALA A 23 -20.75 20.60 -1.63
C ALA A 23 -19.70 20.13 -2.66
N ASP A 24 -18.83 19.20 -2.29
CA ASP A 24 -17.77 18.65 -3.15
C ASP A 24 -18.28 17.51 -4.04
N ILE A 25 -19.53 17.07 -3.85
CA ILE A 25 -20.10 15.91 -4.53
C ILE A 25 -21.03 16.38 -5.67
N LYS A 26 -20.69 15.94 -6.87
CA LYS A 26 -21.55 16.17 -8.05
C LYS A 26 -22.59 15.06 -8.17
N PRO A 27 -23.90 15.42 -8.20
CA PRO A 27 -24.95 14.43 -8.44
C PRO A 27 -24.90 13.87 -9.86
N ALA A 28 -25.54 12.74 -10.09
CA ALA A 28 -25.68 12.18 -11.42
C ALA A 28 -26.48 13.13 -12.33
N GLY A 29 -25.96 13.41 -13.53
CA GLY A 29 -26.47 14.46 -14.42
C GLY A 29 -27.86 14.21 -14.98
N ASN A 30 -28.41 13.02 -14.85
CA ASN A 30 -29.77 12.65 -15.27
C ASN A 30 -30.83 12.81 -14.18
N LEU A 31 -30.44 13.13 -12.94
CA LEU A 31 -31.36 13.35 -11.83
C LEU A 31 -31.97 14.76 -11.89
N LYS A 32 -33.31 14.84 -11.77
CA LYS A 32 -34.05 16.10 -11.75
C LYS A 32 -34.86 16.33 -10.46
N ASP A 33 -35.15 15.25 -9.75
CA ASP A 33 -35.89 15.27 -8.49
C ASP A 33 -34.93 15.69 -7.35
N PRO A 34 -35.23 16.77 -6.60
CA PRO A 34 -34.37 17.25 -5.52
C PRO A 34 -34.10 16.20 -4.42
N LEU A 35 -35.10 15.36 -4.11
CA LEU A 35 -34.92 14.31 -3.09
C LEU A 35 -33.97 13.21 -3.58
N LYS A 36 -34.06 12.83 -4.86
CA LYS A 36 -33.15 11.87 -5.47
C LYS A 36 -31.73 12.44 -5.61
N ILE A 37 -31.61 13.74 -5.92
CA ILE A 37 -30.31 14.43 -5.95
C ILE A 37 -29.67 14.42 -4.58
N ALA A 38 -30.40 14.75 -3.53
CA ALA A 38 -29.88 14.75 -2.16
C ALA A 38 -29.44 13.33 -1.71
N ALA A 39 -30.23 12.32 -2.03
CA ALA A 39 -29.89 10.92 -1.72
C ALA A 39 -28.62 10.45 -2.46
N ASP A 40 -28.48 10.76 -3.75
CA ASP A 40 -27.30 10.42 -4.56
C ASP A 40 -26.03 11.12 -4.04
N ILE A 41 -26.15 12.39 -3.63
CA ILE A 41 -25.03 13.11 -3.00
C ILE A 41 -24.63 12.46 -1.69
N ALA A 42 -25.60 12.12 -0.83
CA ALA A 42 -25.33 11.49 0.46
C ALA A 42 -24.65 10.11 0.29
N GLU A 43 -25.13 9.29 -0.61
CA GLU A 43 -24.54 7.99 -0.93
C GLU A 43 -23.09 8.12 -1.42
N LYS A 44 -22.84 9.03 -2.36
CA LYS A 44 -21.49 9.26 -2.90
C LYS A 44 -20.54 9.84 -1.86
N LEU A 45 -21.03 10.73 -1.00
CA LEU A 45 -20.23 11.28 0.10
C LEU A 45 -19.83 10.16 1.06
N GLN A 46 -20.78 9.33 1.47
CA GLN A 46 -20.52 8.21 2.35
C GLN A 46 -19.47 7.26 1.73
N LYS A 47 -19.66 6.89 0.47
CA LYS A 47 -18.70 6.06 -0.25
C LYS A 47 -17.29 6.66 -0.26
N ARG A 48 -17.15 7.97 -0.52
CA ARG A 48 -15.83 8.63 -0.48
C ARG A 48 -15.23 8.68 0.92
N GLN A 49 -16.05 8.77 1.96
CA GLN A 49 -15.59 8.69 3.35
C GLN A 49 -15.10 7.29 3.69
N ASP A 50 -15.84 6.25 3.27
CA ASP A 50 -15.45 4.85 3.50
C ASP A 50 -14.16 4.49 2.77
N GLU A 51 -13.93 5.06 1.59
CA GLU A 51 -12.75 4.82 0.76
C GLU A 51 -11.59 5.80 1.07
N ALA A 52 -11.76 6.75 1.99
CA ALA A 52 -10.78 7.82 2.23
C ALA A 52 -9.41 7.31 2.67
N ALA A 53 -9.33 6.18 3.38
CA ALA A 53 -8.07 5.53 3.71
C ALA A 53 -7.26 5.13 2.48
N LEU A 54 -7.90 4.89 1.34
CA LEU A 54 -7.26 4.48 0.09
C LEU A 54 -6.93 5.66 -0.85
N ASP A 55 -7.32 6.89 -0.49
CA ASP A 55 -7.03 8.09 -1.28
C ASP A 55 -5.92 8.92 -0.60
N GLY A 56 -4.73 8.98 -1.20
CA GLY A 56 -3.58 9.72 -0.66
C GLY A 56 -3.83 11.20 -0.37
N LYS A 57 -4.91 11.79 -0.88
CA LYS A 57 -5.33 13.17 -0.58
C LYS A 57 -6.17 13.27 0.71
N LEU A 58 -6.78 12.16 1.12
CA LEU A 58 -7.77 12.10 2.18
C LEU A 58 -7.32 11.22 3.35
N ASN A 59 -6.21 10.51 3.21
CA ASN A 59 -5.65 9.63 4.22
C ASN A 59 -4.46 10.25 4.96
N ARG A 60 -3.96 9.52 5.95
CA ARG A 60 -2.62 9.67 6.52
C ARG A 60 -1.98 8.30 6.71
N ILE A 61 -0.65 8.25 6.67
CA ILE A 61 0.09 7.04 6.99
C ILE A 61 0.15 6.88 8.51
N VAL A 62 -0.21 5.71 9.02
CA VAL A 62 -0.18 5.38 10.44
C VAL A 62 0.81 4.28 10.81
N CYS A 63 1.25 3.50 9.82
CA CYS A 63 2.35 2.55 9.99
C CYS A 63 3.22 2.55 8.75
N TRP A 64 4.51 2.45 8.98
CA TRP A 64 5.53 2.29 7.95
C TRP A 64 6.28 1.01 8.21
N GLY A 65 6.34 0.14 7.22
CA GLY A 65 7.08 -1.09 7.24
C GLY A 65 8.16 -1.14 6.19
N GLU A 66 9.33 -1.63 6.56
CA GLU A 66 10.46 -1.87 5.67
C GLU A 66 11.19 -3.15 6.09
N ARG A 67 11.54 -4.00 5.14
CA ARG A 67 12.34 -5.20 5.32
C ARG A 67 13.42 -5.23 4.26
N ASP A 68 14.67 -5.48 4.65
CA ASP A 68 15.75 -5.63 3.69
C ASP A 68 15.94 -7.11 3.23
N ASP A 69 16.75 -7.31 2.20
CA ASP A 69 17.08 -8.63 1.65
C ASP A 69 17.94 -9.50 2.57
N ALA A 70 18.49 -8.93 3.65
CA ALA A 70 19.14 -9.66 4.73
C ALA A 70 18.15 -10.14 5.81
N GLY A 71 16.89 -9.72 5.73
CA GLY A 71 15.82 -10.08 6.65
C GLY A 71 15.71 -9.17 7.88
N ASN A 72 16.32 -7.98 7.86
CA ASN A 72 16.16 -7.03 8.93
C ASN A 72 14.87 -6.25 8.74
N ASP A 73 14.02 -6.25 9.76
CA ASP A 73 12.72 -5.56 9.76
C ASP A 73 12.81 -4.22 10.50
N PHE A 74 12.18 -3.22 9.91
CA PHE A 74 11.88 -1.95 10.55
C PHE A 74 10.40 -1.65 10.35
N THR A 75 9.63 -1.63 11.44
CA THR A 75 8.21 -1.29 11.40
C THR A 75 7.91 -0.31 12.53
N VAL A 76 7.24 0.79 12.21
CA VAL A 76 6.97 1.87 13.15
C VAL A 76 5.57 2.42 12.98
N VAL A 77 4.88 2.66 14.10
CA VAL A 77 3.61 3.39 14.15
C VAL A 77 3.89 4.88 14.16
N LEU A 78 3.17 5.63 13.33
CA LEU A 78 3.27 7.08 13.17
C LEU A 78 2.06 7.73 13.85
N LEU A 79 2.26 8.18 15.08
CA LEU A 79 1.16 8.66 15.94
C LEU A 79 0.61 10.02 15.50
N ASN A 80 1.43 10.83 14.85
CA ASN A 80 1.09 12.19 14.43
C ASN A 80 1.75 12.54 13.10
N GLU A 81 1.48 13.73 12.56
CA GLU A 81 2.02 14.18 11.29
C GLU A 81 3.53 14.53 11.34
N ASP A 82 4.07 14.82 12.50
CA ASP A 82 5.52 15.04 12.64
C ASP A 82 6.27 13.72 12.51
N ASP A 83 5.77 12.64 13.12
CA ASP A 83 6.32 11.29 12.93
C ASP A 83 6.27 10.87 11.44
N GLU A 84 5.13 11.15 10.78
CA GLU A 84 4.93 10.87 9.36
C GLU A 84 5.93 11.67 8.49
N ARG A 85 6.07 12.97 8.74
CA ARG A 85 7.03 13.86 8.06
C ARG A 85 8.47 13.37 8.19
N ASP A 86 8.86 12.99 9.39
CA ASP A 86 10.21 12.49 9.68
C ASP A 86 10.47 11.17 8.96
N CYS A 87 9.49 10.28 8.91
CA CYS A 87 9.58 9.01 8.19
C CYS A 87 9.75 9.25 6.68
N LEU A 88 8.91 10.09 6.09
CA LEU A 88 8.99 10.47 4.67
C LEU A 88 10.32 11.14 4.32
N THR A 89 10.81 12.02 5.18
CA THR A 89 12.10 12.70 5.00
C THR A 89 13.26 11.68 5.00
N ARG A 90 13.22 10.69 5.90
CA ARG A 90 14.23 9.62 5.93
C ARG A 90 14.16 8.74 4.69
N PHE A 91 12.96 8.39 4.23
CA PHE A 91 12.74 7.60 3.03
C PHE A 91 13.35 8.30 1.79
N TRP A 92 13.01 9.55 1.54
CA TRP A 92 13.54 10.28 0.37
C TRP A 92 15.03 10.51 0.43
N ARG A 93 15.58 10.83 1.61
CA ARG A 93 17.03 10.92 1.77
C ARG A 93 17.74 9.62 1.41
N ARG A 94 17.20 8.48 1.83
CA ARG A 94 17.75 7.17 1.46
C ARG A 94 17.59 6.90 -0.03
N TYR A 95 16.42 7.19 -0.59
CA TYR A 95 16.16 7.07 -2.01
C TYR A 95 17.19 7.82 -2.84
N ASP A 96 17.61 9.03 -2.43
CA ASP A 96 18.60 9.85 -3.14
C ASP A 96 20.03 9.35 -2.98
N THR A 97 20.37 8.77 -1.84
CA THR A 97 21.77 8.43 -1.48
C THR A 97 22.13 6.99 -1.75
N ALA A 98 21.17 6.09 -1.83
CA ALA A 98 21.34 4.65 -2.09
C ALA A 98 20.70 4.26 -3.42
N LEU A 99 21.32 3.34 -4.14
CA LEU A 99 20.76 2.76 -5.39
C LEU A 99 19.93 1.50 -5.08
N ASP A 100 19.10 1.58 -4.07
CA ASP A 100 18.27 0.46 -3.64
C ASP A 100 17.03 0.28 -4.52
N THR A 101 16.53 -0.94 -4.57
CA THR A 101 15.26 -1.29 -5.23
C THR A 101 14.19 -1.49 -4.16
N TYR A 102 13.02 -0.92 -4.37
CA TYR A 102 11.87 -1.02 -3.48
C TYR A 102 10.85 -1.98 -4.08
N VAL A 103 10.46 -2.98 -3.31
CA VAL A 103 9.54 -4.04 -3.71
C VAL A 103 8.28 -3.96 -2.87
N GLY A 104 7.12 -4.07 -3.50
CA GLY A 104 5.84 -4.10 -2.79
C GLY A 104 4.74 -4.78 -3.59
N PHE A 105 3.58 -4.92 -2.98
CA PHE A 105 2.40 -5.46 -3.64
C PHE A 105 1.38 -4.35 -3.87
N ASN A 106 1.01 -4.08 -5.10
CA ASN A 106 0.22 -2.92 -5.52
C ASN A 106 0.94 -1.56 -5.29
N LEU A 107 2.25 -1.62 -5.16
CA LEU A 107 3.14 -0.54 -4.76
C LEU A 107 2.99 0.71 -5.63
N LEU A 108 2.95 0.54 -6.96
CA LEU A 108 2.86 1.66 -7.91
C LEU A 108 1.46 2.27 -7.95
N SER A 109 0.43 1.51 -7.60
CA SER A 109 -0.95 2.01 -7.60
C SER A 109 -1.36 2.64 -6.28
N PHE A 110 -0.69 2.28 -5.17
CA PHE A 110 -1.07 2.73 -3.84
C PHE A 110 0.10 3.36 -3.09
N ASP A 111 1.01 2.58 -2.53
CA ASP A 111 2.00 3.05 -1.55
C ASP A 111 2.83 4.23 -2.05
N VAL A 112 3.43 4.13 -3.24
CA VAL A 112 4.27 5.21 -3.77
C VAL A 112 3.45 6.48 -4.05
N ASN A 113 2.21 6.34 -4.51
CA ASN A 113 1.33 7.49 -4.70
C ASN A 113 0.96 8.15 -3.37
N VAL A 114 0.68 7.37 -2.33
CA VAL A 114 0.44 7.88 -0.97
C VAL A 114 1.69 8.57 -0.44
N ILE A 115 2.85 7.95 -0.54
CA ILE A 115 4.14 8.51 -0.11
C ILE A 115 4.41 9.87 -0.77
N ILE A 116 4.24 9.98 -2.09
CA ILE A 116 4.42 11.24 -2.82
C ILE A 116 3.41 12.28 -2.37
N MET A 117 2.12 11.92 -2.32
CA MET A 117 1.05 12.86 -1.96
C MET A 117 1.21 13.36 -0.52
N ARG A 118 1.45 12.45 0.43
CA ARG A 118 1.66 12.81 1.84
C ARG A 118 2.93 13.67 2.02
N SER A 119 3.98 13.38 1.24
CA SER A 119 5.18 14.24 1.24
C SER A 119 4.84 15.68 0.89
N TRP A 120 4.10 15.93 -0.20
CA TRP A 120 3.69 17.28 -0.56
C TRP A 120 2.83 17.94 0.50
N LEU A 121 1.84 17.22 1.04
CA LEU A 121 0.92 17.76 2.05
C LEU A 121 1.66 18.13 3.35
N LEU A 122 2.73 17.42 3.69
CA LEU A 122 3.54 17.65 4.88
C LEU A 122 4.77 18.52 4.63
N GLY A 123 4.92 19.09 3.44
CA GLY A 123 6.05 19.99 3.10
C GLY A 123 7.39 19.28 2.92
N VAL A 124 7.36 17.95 2.68
CA VAL A 124 8.55 17.17 2.30
C VAL A 124 8.66 17.15 0.78
N THR A 125 9.84 17.42 0.25
CA THR A 125 10.07 17.36 -1.20
C THR A 125 10.34 15.90 -1.64
N PRO A 126 9.46 15.28 -2.42
CA PRO A 126 9.72 13.93 -2.94
C PRO A 126 10.78 13.99 -4.06
N SER A 127 11.62 12.97 -4.13
CA SER A 127 12.66 12.84 -5.16
C SER A 127 12.10 12.47 -6.54
N ILE A 128 10.87 11.96 -6.57
CA ILE A 128 10.10 11.74 -7.79
C ILE A 128 8.71 12.33 -7.64
N THR A 129 8.12 12.78 -8.74
CA THR A 129 6.81 13.45 -8.73
C THR A 129 5.74 12.71 -9.54
N GLU A 130 6.15 11.71 -10.30
CA GLU A 130 5.25 10.94 -11.14
C GLU A 130 5.56 9.46 -11.03
N VAL A 131 4.53 8.67 -10.82
CA VAL A 131 4.55 7.22 -10.86
C VAL A 131 3.43 6.72 -11.76
N SER A 132 3.79 5.84 -12.68
CA SER A 132 2.81 5.13 -13.49
C SER A 132 2.45 3.82 -12.80
N GLN A 133 1.16 3.61 -12.52
CA GLN A 133 0.64 2.35 -11.97
C GLN A 133 0.94 1.10 -12.84
N TYR A 134 1.37 1.30 -14.08
CA TYR A 134 1.64 0.21 -15.02
C TYR A 134 3.14 -0.06 -15.22
N ARG A 135 3.99 0.90 -14.94
CA ARG A 135 5.42 0.78 -15.18
C ARG A 135 6.20 1.83 -14.40
N ASP A 136 7.10 1.38 -13.57
CA ASP A 136 8.12 2.26 -13.03
C ASP A 136 9.13 2.67 -14.11
N ARG A 137 9.32 3.98 -14.29
CA ARG A 137 10.30 4.55 -15.22
C ARG A 137 11.67 4.77 -14.59
N THR A 138 11.74 4.74 -13.26
CA THR A 138 13.00 4.93 -12.53
C THR A 138 13.80 3.64 -12.43
N GLY A 139 13.14 2.48 -12.60
CA GLY A 139 13.73 1.16 -12.38
C GLY A 139 13.99 0.85 -10.91
N ARG A 140 13.43 1.66 -9.99
CA ARG A 140 13.64 1.57 -8.54
C ARG A 140 12.50 0.85 -7.80
N PHE A 141 11.34 0.72 -8.44
CA PHE A 141 10.17 0.10 -7.85
C PHE A 141 9.77 -1.18 -8.58
N ILE A 142 9.55 -2.24 -7.84
CA ILE A 142 9.05 -3.52 -8.33
C ILE A 142 7.68 -3.76 -7.69
N ASP A 143 6.63 -3.73 -8.50
CA ASP A 143 5.26 -4.00 -8.07
C ASP A 143 4.88 -5.45 -8.44
N LEU A 144 4.80 -6.31 -7.42
CA LEU A 144 4.51 -7.73 -7.62
C LEU A 144 3.09 -7.95 -8.18
N ARG A 145 2.12 -7.10 -7.80
CA ARG A 145 0.77 -7.20 -8.36
C ARG A 145 0.77 -6.88 -9.86
N ALA A 146 1.44 -5.82 -10.27
CA ALA A 146 1.56 -5.47 -11.68
C ALA A 146 2.23 -6.58 -12.51
N MET A 147 3.25 -7.24 -11.96
CA MET A 147 3.91 -8.40 -12.58
C MET A 147 2.95 -9.59 -12.72
N LEU A 148 2.24 -9.93 -11.65
CA LEU A 148 1.34 -11.09 -11.64
C LEU A 148 0.10 -10.88 -12.51
N CYS A 149 -0.38 -9.66 -12.60
CA CYS A 149 -1.52 -9.30 -13.44
C CYS A 149 -1.16 -9.22 -14.94
N GLN A 150 0.12 -9.26 -15.31
CA GLN A 150 0.59 -9.23 -16.73
C GLN A 150 -0.06 -8.09 -17.55
N GLY A 151 -0.29 -6.93 -16.92
CA GLY A 151 -0.94 -5.79 -17.55
C GLY A 151 -2.48 -5.84 -17.60
N ASP A 152 -3.10 -6.90 -17.11
CA ASP A 152 -4.56 -6.96 -16.95
C ASP A 152 -5.00 -6.14 -15.73
N LYS A 153 -5.54 -4.95 -15.98
CA LYS A 153 -6.05 -4.05 -14.95
C LYS A 153 -7.29 -4.58 -14.20
N PHE A 154 -7.96 -5.59 -14.75
CA PHE A 154 -9.12 -6.23 -14.14
C PHE A 154 -8.75 -7.51 -13.38
N ALA A 155 -7.48 -7.91 -13.40
CA ALA A 155 -7.04 -9.08 -12.66
C ALA A 155 -7.27 -8.88 -11.17
N HIS A 156 -7.83 -9.90 -10.55
CA HIS A 156 -8.14 -9.94 -9.12
C HIS A 156 -7.05 -10.68 -8.34
N GLY A 157 -7.05 -10.48 -7.04
CA GLY A 157 -6.19 -11.17 -6.10
C GLY A 157 -5.51 -10.21 -5.15
N SER A 158 -5.76 -10.40 -3.85
CA SER A 158 -5.01 -9.77 -2.77
C SER A 158 -3.63 -10.42 -2.62
N LEU A 159 -2.74 -9.81 -1.85
CA LEU A 159 -1.45 -10.39 -1.50
C LEU A 159 -1.62 -11.79 -0.88
N SER A 160 -2.52 -11.94 0.09
CA SER A 160 -2.81 -13.23 0.73
C SER A 160 -3.34 -14.28 -0.24
N TRP A 161 -4.18 -13.88 -1.21
CA TRP A 161 -4.67 -14.80 -2.25
C TRP A 161 -3.53 -15.32 -3.12
N TRP A 162 -2.65 -14.43 -3.58
CA TRP A 162 -1.48 -14.84 -4.36
C TRP A 162 -0.53 -15.71 -3.55
N CYS A 163 -0.25 -15.35 -2.29
CA CYS A 163 0.56 -16.18 -1.39
C CYS A 163 0.00 -17.60 -1.29
N THR A 164 -1.32 -17.75 -1.10
CA THR A 164 -1.98 -19.06 -1.08
C THR A 164 -1.74 -19.83 -2.38
N ARG A 165 -1.86 -19.17 -3.55
CA ARG A 165 -1.63 -19.79 -4.85
C ARG A 165 -0.20 -20.27 -5.05
N PHE A 166 0.78 -19.61 -4.44
CA PHE A 166 2.20 -19.98 -4.47
C PHE A 166 2.62 -20.87 -3.28
N GLY A 167 1.68 -21.30 -2.43
CA GLY A 167 1.97 -22.15 -1.27
C GLY A 167 2.75 -21.44 -0.16
N ILE A 168 2.66 -20.11 -0.11
CA ILE A 168 3.28 -19.28 0.92
C ILE A 168 2.30 -19.14 2.08
N GLN A 169 2.76 -19.48 3.30
CA GLN A 169 1.98 -19.41 4.52
C GLN A 169 2.62 -18.41 5.48
N VAL A 170 1.99 -17.26 5.63
CA VAL A 170 2.31 -16.25 6.65
C VAL A 170 0.99 -15.95 7.37
N PRO A 171 0.82 -16.47 8.60
CA PRO A 171 -0.41 -16.28 9.37
C PRO A 171 -0.64 -14.81 9.68
N ASP A 172 -1.84 -14.35 9.38
CA ASP A 172 -2.32 -13.03 9.76
C ASP A 172 -3.86 -13.07 9.67
N PRO A 173 -4.56 -12.96 10.80
CA PRO A 173 -6.02 -13.00 10.85
C PRO A 173 -6.67 -11.68 10.42
N THR A 174 -5.87 -10.63 10.19
CA THR A 174 -6.33 -9.28 9.88
C THR A 174 -6.17 -8.94 8.40
N THR A 175 -6.78 -7.85 8.00
CA THR A 175 -6.71 -7.29 6.66
C THR A 175 -6.46 -5.79 6.74
N GLY A 176 -6.00 -5.16 5.66
CA GLY A 176 -5.87 -3.70 5.61
C GLY A 176 -7.17 -2.94 5.93
N GLY A 177 -8.34 -3.57 5.73
CA GLY A 177 -9.63 -3.01 6.14
C GLY A 177 -9.82 -2.91 7.66
N ASP A 178 -9.08 -3.69 8.45
CA ASP A 178 -9.17 -3.69 9.90
C ASP A 178 -8.31 -2.59 10.56
N VAL A 179 -7.38 -2.00 9.82
CA VAL A 179 -6.41 -0.99 10.32
C VAL A 179 -7.12 0.20 10.98
N ALA A 180 -8.19 0.71 10.38
CA ALA A 180 -8.94 1.83 10.96
C ALA A 180 -9.59 1.48 12.31
N ALA A 181 -10.11 0.25 12.44
CA ALA A 181 -10.69 -0.24 13.70
C ALA A 181 -9.60 -0.47 14.77
N MET A 182 -8.47 -1.08 14.38
CA MET A 182 -7.31 -1.25 15.26
C MET A 182 -6.78 0.11 15.74
N TRP A 183 -6.69 1.10 14.85
CA TRP A 183 -6.29 2.45 15.22
C TRP A 183 -7.23 3.09 16.24
N ALA A 184 -8.55 3.01 16.00
CA ALA A 184 -9.55 3.54 16.92
C ALA A 184 -9.52 2.85 18.29
N ALA A 185 -9.17 1.56 18.33
CA ALA A 185 -8.97 0.78 19.55
C ALA A 185 -7.59 0.99 20.20
N GLN A 186 -6.69 1.77 19.59
CA GLN A 186 -5.29 1.93 19.97
C GLN A 186 -4.50 0.60 19.97
N ASP A 187 -4.92 -0.37 19.18
CA ASP A 187 -4.20 -1.62 18.98
C ASP A 187 -3.05 -1.42 17.97
N TYR A 188 -2.05 -0.68 18.39
CA TYR A 188 -0.87 -0.41 17.57
C TYR A 188 -0.01 -1.66 17.33
N GLN A 189 -0.07 -2.63 18.24
CA GLN A 189 0.63 -3.89 18.05
C GLN A 189 -0.02 -4.74 16.95
N GLY A 190 -1.34 -4.73 16.87
CA GLY A 190 -2.08 -5.37 15.79
C GLY A 190 -1.73 -4.76 14.42
N ILE A 191 -1.66 -3.42 14.32
CA ILE A 191 -1.25 -2.73 13.09
C ILE A 191 0.18 -3.11 12.68
N VAL A 192 1.13 -3.11 13.62
CA VAL A 192 2.51 -3.52 13.36
C VAL A 192 2.59 -4.95 12.89
N ALA A 193 1.87 -5.87 13.54
CA ALA A 193 1.86 -7.29 13.20
C ALA A 193 1.29 -7.52 11.77
N HIS A 194 0.23 -6.79 11.40
CA HIS A 194 -0.33 -6.83 10.04
C HIS A 194 0.68 -6.37 8.99
N CYS A 195 1.24 -5.18 9.15
CA CYS A 195 2.25 -4.63 8.24
C CYS A 195 3.48 -5.56 8.11
N GLN A 196 3.97 -6.13 9.22
CA GLN A 196 5.06 -7.12 9.19
C GLN A 196 4.69 -8.39 8.45
N ALA A 197 3.45 -8.87 8.59
CA ALA A 197 2.98 -10.04 7.86
C ALA A 197 2.94 -9.77 6.34
N ASP A 198 2.55 -8.57 5.93
CA ASP A 198 2.52 -8.21 4.50
C ASP A 198 3.93 -8.01 3.93
N LEU A 199 4.89 -7.50 4.70
CA LEU A 199 6.30 -7.48 4.31
C LEU A 199 6.86 -8.90 4.12
N LEU A 200 6.59 -9.83 5.05
CA LEU A 200 7.01 -11.22 4.94
C LEU A 200 6.38 -11.94 3.74
N ARG A 201 5.11 -11.70 3.48
CA ARG A 201 4.40 -12.22 2.30
C ARG A 201 5.01 -11.70 1.01
N THR A 202 5.31 -10.41 0.97
CA THR A 202 5.90 -9.73 -0.20
C THR A 202 7.30 -10.26 -0.49
N ASP A 203 8.16 -10.40 0.53
CA ASP A 203 9.49 -11.00 0.41
C ASP A 203 9.42 -12.45 -0.09
N ALA A 204 8.58 -13.28 0.53
CA ALA A 204 8.42 -14.67 0.12
C ALA A 204 7.88 -14.79 -1.32
N LEU A 205 6.94 -13.94 -1.71
CA LEU A 205 6.37 -13.92 -3.05
C LEU A 205 7.41 -13.45 -4.09
N TYR A 206 8.17 -12.41 -3.78
CA TYR A 206 9.28 -11.94 -4.59
C TYR A 206 10.30 -13.05 -4.82
N GLY A 207 10.68 -13.77 -3.75
CA GLY A 207 11.57 -14.91 -3.85
C GLY A 207 11.05 -16.01 -4.78
N ARG A 208 9.74 -16.29 -4.78
CA ARG A 208 9.11 -17.27 -5.69
C ARG A 208 9.12 -16.84 -7.14
N LEU A 209 9.01 -15.54 -7.41
CA LEU A 209 8.96 -15.00 -8.76
C LEU A 209 10.35 -14.83 -9.38
N HIS A 210 11.39 -14.61 -8.58
CA HIS A 210 12.74 -14.27 -9.05
C HIS A 210 13.77 -15.38 -8.85
N ARG A 211 13.51 -16.36 -7.98
CA ARG A 211 14.37 -17.53 -7.82
C ARG A 211 13.81 -18.67 -8.67
N PRO A 212 14.57 -19.23 -9.61
CA PRO A 212 14.13 -20.43 -10.30
C PRO A 212 13.85 -21.50 -9.28
N ALA A 213 12.69 -22.18 -9.38
CA ALA A 213 12.43 -23.37 -8.58
C ALA A 213 13.61 -24.33 -8.79
N VAL A 214 14.27 -24.70 -7.69
CA VAL A 214 15.22 -25.82 -7.73
C VAL A 214 14.39 -27.01 -8.21
N ARG A 215 14.62 -27.45 -9.46
CA ARG A 215 14.01 -28.70 -9.93
C ARG A 215 14.50 -29.77 -8.96
N PRO A 216 13.61 -30.56 -8.33
CA PRO A 216 14.07 -31.74 -7.65
C PRO A 216 14.90 -32.53 -8.67
N GLU A 217 16.12 -32.88 -8.29
CA GLU A 217 16.94 -33.77 -9.10
C GLU A 217 16.08 -34.98 -9.45
N ALA A 218 15.94 -35.23 -10.76
CA ALA A 218 15.24 -36.43 -11.20
C ALA A 218 16.00 -37.59 -10.52
N SER A 219 15.28 -38.32 -9.64
CA SER A 219 15.81 -39.54 -9.12
C SER A 219 16.06 -40.47 -10.29
N ASP A 220 17.32 -40.73 -10.59
CA ASP A 220 17.77 -41.75 -11.56
C ASP A 220 17.48 -43.16 -11.02
N ASP A 221 16.25 -43.41 -10.60
CA ASP A 221 15.79 -44.74 -10.20
C ASP A 221 14.80 -45.27 -11.24
N LEU A 222 15.30 -45.52 -12.45
CA LEU A 222 14.69 -46.42 -13.41
C LEU A 222 15.81 -47.32 -13.98
N VAL A 223 16.09 -48.35 -13.23
CA VAL A 223 16.68 -49.59 -13.78
C VAL A 223 15.77 -50.73 -13.38
#